data_7fabb95634382ca11a3356e9a5e25e2d
#
_entry.id   7fabb95634382ca11a3356e9a5e25e2d
#
_cell.length_a   1.000
_cell.length_b   1.000
_cell.length_c   1.000
_cell.angle_alpha   90.00
_cell.angle_beta   90.00
_cell.angle_gamma   90.00
#
_symmetry.space_group_name_H-M   'P 1'
#
loop_
_entity.id
_entity.type
_entity.pdbx_description
1 polymer ?
#
loop_
_entity_poly.entity_id
_entity_poly.type
_entity_poly.pdbx_seq_one_letter_code
_entity_poly.pdbx_strand_id
1 'polypeptide(L)'
;MQTIIHPQLKNDARAARADDILRSCVHCGFCISACPTYQLLGDELDSPRGRIYLIKNMLETDQVAEATATHLDRCLTCRSCETVCPSGVE
;
A
#
# COMPACT_ATOMS: atom_id res chain seq x y z
N MET A 1 -7.44 -2.15 -8.07
CA MET A 1 -6.40 -3.19 -8.23
C MET A 1 -6.94 -4.51 -7.72
N GLN A 2 -6.73 -5.60 -8.45
CA GLN A 2 -7.13 -6.93 -8.00
C GLN A 2 -6.13 -7.50 -7.01
N THR A 3 -6.63 -8.16 -5.97
CA THR A 3 -5.80 -8.80 -4.94
C THR A 3 -6.36 -10.19 -4.64
N ILE A 4 -5.46 -11.17 -4.58
CA ILE A 4 -5.81 -12.55 -4.22
C ILE A 4 -5.14 -12.85 -2.88
N ILE A 5 -5.94 -12.85 -1.81
CA ILE A 5 -5.44 -13.07 -0.45
C ILE A 5 -4.98 -14.52 -0.29
N HIS A 6 -3.85 -14.72 0.38
CA HIS A 6 -3.33 -16.04 0.69
C HIS A 6 -4.38 -16.85 1.48
N PRO A 7 -4.58 -18.15 1.17
CA PRO A 7 -5.63 -18.95 1.83
C PRO A 7 -5.59 -18.94 3.36
N GLN A 8 -4.41 -18.84 3.96
CA GLN A 8 -4.29 -18.79 5.41
C GLN A 8 -4.83 -17.50 6.02
N LEU A 9 -4.99 -16.44 5.22
CA LEU A 9 -5.48 -15.13 5.66
C LEU A 9 -6.95 -14.89 5.34
N LYS A 10 -7.60 -15.81 4.61
CA LYS A 10 -8.97 -15.60 4.12
C LYS A 10 -9.99 -15.41 5.24
N ASN A 11 -9.75 -15.99 6.42
CA ASN A 11 -10.68 -15.90 7.55
C ASN A 11 -10.34 -14.75 8.50
N ASP A 12 -9.32 -13.96 8.20
CA ASP A 12 -8.94 -12.80 9.02
C ASP A 12 -9.72 -11.57 8.56
N ALA A 13 -10.50 -10.98 9.47
CA ALA A 13 -11.30 -9.78 9.17
C ALA A 13 -10.44 -8.59 8.76
N ARG A 14 -9.22 -8.46 9.31
CA ARG A 14 -8.29 -7.41 8.95
C ARG A 14 -7.76 -7.58 7.53
N ALA A 15 -7.50 -8.82 7.11
CA ALA A 15 -7.07 -9.11 5.75
C ALA A 15 -8.21 -8.83 4.75
N ALA A 16 -9.45 -9.15 5.09
CA ALA A 16 -10.60 -8.84 4.25
C ALA A 16 -10.78 -7.33 4.08
N ARG A 17 -10.64 -6.54 5.15
CA ARG A 17 -10.70 -5.09 5.05
C ARG A 17 -9.55 -4.53 4.20
N ALA A 18 -8.34 -5.05 4.37
CA ALA A 18 -7.21 -4.64 3.57
C ALA A 18 -7.44 -4.95 2.08
N ASP A 19 -8.02 -6.10 1.76
CA ASP A 19 -8.37 -6.45 0.40
C ASP A 19 -9.33 -5.44 -0.22
N ASP A 20 -10.38 -5.05 0.50
CA ASP A 20 -11.34 -4.05 0.03
C ASP A 20 -10.65 -2.71 -0.23
N ILE A 21 -9.77 -2.27 0.67
CA ILE A 21 -9.03 -1.01 0.52
C ILE A 21 -8.10 -1.09 -0.70
N LEU A 22 -7.36 -2.18 -0.86
CA LEU A 22 -6.43 -2.35 -1.98
C LEU A 22 -7.15 -2.37 -3.32
N ARG A 23 -8.34 -2.97 -3.38
CA ARG A 23 -9.14 -3.03 -4.61
C ARG A 23 -9.61 -1.67 -5.08
N SER A 24 -9.69 -0.69 -4.19
CA SER A 24 -10.05 0.69 -4.54
C SER A 24 -8.94 1.40 -5.31
N CYS A 25 -7.70 0.96 -5.19
CA CYS A 25 -6.56 1.60 -5.85
C CYS A 25 -6.50 1.23 -7.33
N VAL A 26 -6.38 2.24 -8.20
CA VAL A 26 -6.24 2.05 -9.65
C VAL A 26 -4.84 2.40 -10.16
N HIS A 27 -3.88 2.60 -9.26
CA HIS A 27 -2.47 2.91 -9.58
C HIS A 27 -2.29 4.15 -10.46
N CYS A 28 -3.14 5.16 -10.31
CA CYS A 28 -3.05 6.38 -11.11
C CYS A 28 -1.83 7.25 -10.77
N GLY A 29 -1.31 7.15 -9.55
CA GLY A 29 -0.11 7.86 -9.12
C GLY A 29 -0.34 9.28 -8.62
N PHE A 30 -1.57 9.76 -8.48
CA PHE A 30 -1.86 11.11 -7.97
C PHE A 30 -1.33 11.32 -6.55
N CYS A 31 -1.23 10.24 -5.77
CA CYS A 31 -0.73 10.31 -4.39
C CYS A 31 0.79 10.51 -4.30
N ILE A 32 1.54 10.24 -5.36
CA ILE A 32 3.00 10.22 -5.31
C ILE A 32 3.57 11.61 -5.00
N SER A 33 3.05 12.65 -5.65
CA SER A 33 3.53 14.02 -5.44
C SER A 33 3.24 14.54 -4.03
N ALA A 34 2.27 13.97 -3.32
CA ALA A 34 1.91 14.37 -1.97
C ALA A 34 2.74 13.65 -0.89
N CYS A 35 3.52 12.62 -1.25
CA CYS A 35 4.24 11.80 -0.28
C CYS A 35 5.61 12.39 0.05
N PRO A 36 5.86 12.81 1.33
CA PRO A 36 7.14 13.40 1.69
C PRO A 36 8.31 12.43 1.58
N THR A 37 8.13 11.15 1.85
CA THR A 37 9.22 10.17 1.73
C THR A 37 9.61 9.94 0.28
N TYR A 38 8.66 9.94 -0.64
CA TYR A 38 8.98 9.89 -2.06
C TYR A 38 9.72 11.13 -2.54
N GLN A 39 9.29 12.32 -2.08
CA GLN A 39 9.94 13.57 -2.45
C GLN A 39 11.40 13.62 -2.00
N LEU A 40 11.70 13.04 -0.84
CA LEU A 40 13.07 13.03 -0.30
C LEU A 40 13.94 11.93 -0.88
N LEU A 41 13.40 10.73 -1.04
CA LEU A 41 14.18 9.55 -1.38
C LEU A 41 14.12 9.18 -2.86
N GLY A 42 13.05 9.57 -3.56
CA GLY A 42 12.89 9.30 -4.99
C GLY A 42 12.69 7.83 -5.35
N ASP A 43 12.44 6.97 -4.36
CA ASP A 43 12.22 5.54 -4.58
C ASP A 43 10.72 5.26 -4.66
N GLU A 44 10.28 4.61 -5.75
CA GLU A 44 8.88 4.24 -5.94
C GLU A 44 8.33 3.42 -4.77
N LEU A 45 9.15 2.57 -4.14
CA LEU A 45 8.73 1.76 -3.00
C LEU A 45 8.49 2.58 -1.73
N ASP A 46 8.98 3.82 -1.69
CA ASP A 46 8.69 4.76 -0.60
C ASP A 46 7.53 5.69 -0.94
N SER A 47 6.82 5.44 -2.05
CA SER A 47 5.61 6.16 -2.43
C SER A 47 4.36 5.42 -1.94
N PRO A 48 3.21 6.12 -1.84
CA PRO A 48 1.96 5.44 -1.46
C PRO A 48 1.60 4.31 -2.41
N ARG A 49 1.72 4.53 -3.71
CA ARG A 49 1.43 3.51 -4.72
C ARG A 49 2.36 2.29 -4.56
N GLY A 50 3.64 2.52 -4.36
CA GLY A 50 4.62 1.46 -4.16
C GLY A 50 4.35 0.67 -2.88
N ARG A 51 4.00 1.36 -1.78
CA ARG A 51 3.65 0.70 -0.53
C ARG A 51 2.39 -0.14 -0.64
N ILE A 52 1.40 0.32 -1.38
CA ILE A 52 0.19 -0.46 -1.67
C ILE A 52 0.56 -1.76 -2.39
N TYR A 53 1.46 -1.69 -3.36
CA TYR A 53 1.93 -2.87 -4.07
C TYR A 53 2.67 -3.83 -3.15
N LEU A 54 3.51 -3.32 -2.23
CA LEU A 54 4.21 -4.15 -1.26
C LEU A 54 3.24 -4.85 -0.31
N ILE A 55 2.22 -4.14 0.17
CA ILE A 55 1.19 -4.72 1.04
C ILE A 55 0.42 -5.81 0.29
N LYS A 56 0.03 -5.54 -0.96
CA LYS A 56 -0.63 -6.53 -1.81
C LYS A 56 0.20 -7.81 -1.90
N ASN A 57 1.48 -7.68 -2.22
CA ASN A 57 2.38 -8.82 -2.35
C ASN A 57 2.51 -9.61 -1.04
N MET A 58 2.60 -8.90 0.08
CA MET A 58 2.64 -9.53 1.41
C MET A 58 1.39 -10.35 1.70
N LEU A 59 0.21 -9.81 1.38
CA LEU A 59 -1.06 -10.50 1.63
C LEU A 59 -1.27 -11.69 0.69
N GLU A 60 -0.73 -11.63 -0.52
CA GLU A 60 -0.86 -12.72 -1.49
C GLU A 60 0.09 -13.89 -1.20
N THR A 61 1.27 -13.61 -0.64
CA THR A 61 2.29 -14.62 -0.38
C THR A 61 2.36 -15.09 1.07
N ASP A 62 1.70 -14.38 1.99
CA ASP A 62 1.78 -14.58 3.44
C ASP A 62 3.22 -14.51 3.96
N GLN A 63 4.05 -13.70 3.30
CA GLN A 63 5.46 -13.51 3.68
C GLN A 63 5.78 -12.02 3.66
N VAL A 64 6.63 -11.61 4.61
CA VAL A 64 7.10 -10.23 4.70
C VAL A 64 8.59 -10.21 4.39
N ALA A 65 8.96 -9.68 3.23
CA ALA A 65 10.36 -9.47 2.88
C ALA A 65 10.95 -8.35 3.74
N GLU A 66 12.25 -8.40 4.00
CA GLU A 66 12.94 -7.35 4.75
C GLU A 66 12.79 -5.99 4.06
N ALA A 67 12.90 -5.94 2.74
CA ALA A 67 12.69 -4.71 1.98
C ALA A 67 11.28 -4.15 2.17
N THR A 68 10.25 -5.01 2.23
CA THR A 68 8.88 -4.59 2.47
C THR A 68 8.75 -3.89 3.82
N ALA A 69 9.28 -4.49 4.87
CA ALA A 69 9.25 -3.90 6.21
C ALA A 69 9.97 -2.56 6.24
N THR A 70 11.13 -2.46 5.61
CA THR A 70 11.91 -1.23 5.56
C THR A 70 11.13 -0.08 4.91
N HIS A 71 10.52 -0.31 3.75
CA HIS A 71 9.78 0.74 3.04
C HIS A 71 8.49 1.13 3.77
N LEU A 72 7.80 0.18 4.40
CA LEU A 72 6.60 0.48 5.17
C LEU A 72 6.95 1.29 6.43
N ASP A 73 8.07 0.98 7.09
CA ASP A 73 8.51 1.71 8.29
C ASP A 73 8.88 3.17 7.98
N ARG A 74 9.28 3.48 6.75
CA ARG A 74 9.61 4.86 6.36
C ARG A 74 8.39 5.75 6.21
N CYS A 75 7.19 5.18 6.17
CA CYS A 75 5.96 5.97 6.10
C CYS A 75 5.77 6.83 7.34
N LEU A 76 5.51 8.12 7.15
CA LEU A 76 5.31 9.06 8.25
C LEU A 76 3.88 9.09 8.79
N THR A 77 2.97 8.33 8.20
CA THR A 77 1.55 8.29 8.55
C THR A 77 0.86 9.66 8.48
N CYS A 78 1.33 10.55 7.62
CA CYS A 78 0.77 11.90 7.51
C CYS A 78 -0.57 11.95 6.77
N ARG A 79 -0.94 10.91 6.03
CA ARG A 79 -2.20 10.73 5.29
C ARG A 79 -2.42 11.75 4.17
N SER A 80 -1.39 12.44 3.71
CA SER A 80 -1.50 13.37 2.58
C SER A 80 -1.93 12.66 1.30
N CYS A 81 -1.46 11.43 1.09
CA CYS A 81 -1.85 10.60 -0.05
C CYS A 81 -3.35 10.30 -0.07
N GLU A 82 -3.95 10.09 1.09
CA GLU A 82 -5.38 9.81 1.25
C GLU A 82 -6.22 11.01 0.81
N THR A 83 -5.77 12.21 1.16
CA THR A 83 -6.46 13.47 0.85
C THR A 83 -6.58 13.70 -0.66
N VAL A 84 -5.56 13.33 -1.45
CA VAL A 84 -5.52 13.59 -2.88
C VAL A 84 -5.99 12.40 -3.74
N CYS A 85 -6.32 11.27 -3.12
CA CYS A 85 -6.68 10.06 -3.87
C CYS A 85 -8.06 10.19 -4.52
N PRO A 86 -8.15 10.13 -5.87
CA PRO A 86 -9.45 10.22 -6.55
C PRO A 86 -10.31 8.98 -6.39
N SER A 87 -9.70 7.84 -6.01
CA SER A 87 -10.42 6.57 -5.81
C SER A 87 -10.83 6.33 -4.35
N GLY A 88 -10.49 7.24 -3.45
CA GLY A 88 -10.87 7.15 -2.04
C GLY A 88 -10.18 6.04 -1.26
N VAL A 89 -8.94 5.69 -1.61
CA VAL A 89 -8.15 4.71 -0.86
C VAL A 89 -7.78 5.30 0.51
N GLU A 90 -8.02 4.51 1.56
CA GLU A 90 -7.73 4.91 2.94
C GLU A 90 -6.32 4.56 3.39
#